data_98e1d380d576f398aab9d7078a932334
#
_entry.id   98e1d380d576f398aab9d7078a932334
#
_cell.length_a   1.000
_cell.length_b   1.000
_cell.length_c   1.000
_cell.angle_alpha   90.00
_cell.angle_beta   90.00
_cell.angle_gamma   90.00
#
_symmetry.space_group_name_H-M   'P 1'
#
loop_
_entity.id
_entity.type
_entity.pdbx_description
1 polymer ?
#
loop_
_entity_poly.entity_id
_entity_poly.type
_entity_poly.pdbx_seq_one_letter_code
_entity_poly.pdbx_strand_id
1 'polypeptide(L)'
;MTTTPYDIIGKEALYDMIDYFYTLVEKDERLNHLFPGDFAETSRKQKQFLTQFLGGPNIYTEEHGHPMLRKRHIDFTITEFERDAWLENMQTAINRAAFPQGVGDYLFERLRLTANHMVNS
;
A
#
# COMPACT_ATOMS: atom_id res chain seq x y z
N MET A 1 -9.67 21.27 -14.54
CA MET A 1 -8.89 20.05 -14.28
C MET A 1 -9.03 19.65 -12.82
N THR A 2 -9.31 18.39 -12.57
CA THR A 2 -9.45 17.90 -11.20
C THR A 2 -8.10 17.48 -10.65
N THR A 3 -7.69 18.04 -9.52
CA THR A 3 -6.47 17.64 -8.84
C THR A 3 -6.72 16.32 -8.11
N THR A 4 -5.89 15.32 -8.37
CA THR A 4 -6.02 14.01 -7.73
C THR A 4 -5.19 13.96 -6.44
N PRO A 5 -5.47 13.02 -5.53
CA PRO A 5 -4.59 12.80 -4.38
C PRO A 5 -3.13 12.54 -4.79
N TYR A 6 -2.92 11.84 -5.90
CA TYR A 6 -1.58 11.62 -6.42
C TYR A 6 -0.88 12.94 -6.75
N ASP A 7 -1.60 13.88 -7.41
CA ASP A 7 -1.05 15.19 -7.74
C ASP A 7 -0.67 15.98 -6.49
N ILE A 8 -1.48 15.87 -5.45
CA ILE A 8 -1.25 16.58 -4.19
C ILE A 8 -0.03 16.06 -3.47
N ILE A 9 0.12 14.72 -3.40
CA ILE A 9 1.23 14.08 -2.68
C ILE A 9 2.53 14.20 -3.47
N GLY A 10 2.50 13.91 -4.76
CA GLY A 10 3.66 13.86 -5.61
C GLY A 10 4.35 12.50 -5.57
N LYS A 11 4.98 12.15 -6.68
CA LYS A 11 5.62 10.84 -6.86
C LYS A 11 6.70 10.56 -5.80
N GLU A 12 7.58 11.53 -5.56
CA GLU A 12 8.71 11.32 -4.65
C GLU A 12 8.26 11.06 -3.22
N ALA A 13 7.34 11.89 -2.72
CA ALA A 13 6.82 11.72 -1.35
C ALA A 13 6.07 10.41 -1.19
N LEU A 14 5.31 10.02 -2.20
CA LEU A 14 4.58 8.75 -2.18
C LEU A 14 5.55 7.57 -2.14
N TYR A 15 6.56 7.59 -3.00
CA TYR A 15 7.52 6.50 -3.11
C TYR A 15 8.39 6.39 -1.85
N ASP A 16 8.80 7.51 -1.27
CA ASP A 16 9.54 7.51 -0.01
C ASP A 16 8.71 6.91 1.13
N MET A 17 7.43 7.23 1.19
CA MET A 17 6.53 6.66 2.19
C MET A 17 6.44 5.14 2.04
N ILE A 18 6.32 4.65 0.81
CA ILE A 18 6.22 3.22 0.54
C ILE A 18 7.52 2.51 0.91
N ASP A 19 8.68 3.09 0.58
CA ASP A 19 9.96 2.51 0.96
C ASP A 19 10.09 2.41 2.48
N TYR A 20 9.69 3.44 3.19
CA TYR A 20 9.72 3.41 4.66
C TYR A 20 8.77 2.35 5.20
N PHE A 21 7.58 2.25 4.64
CA PHE A 21 6.59 1.22 5.01
C PHE A 21 7.22 -0.18 4.94
N TYR A 22 7.91 -0.50 3.85
CA TYR A 22 8.52 -1.83 3.70
C TYR A 22 9.71 -2.05 4.61
N THR A 23 10.42 -1.00 5.04
CA THR A 23 11.44 -1.18 6.09
C THR A 23 10.80 -1.62 7.40
N LEU A 24 9.59 -1.14 7.71
CA LEU A 24 8.85 -1.56 8.89
C LEU A 24 8.35 -3.00 8.74
N VAL A 25 7.78 -3.35 7.58
CA VAL A 25 7.25 -4.69 7.30
C VAL A 25 8.35 -5.74 7.38
N GLU A 26 9.52 -5.45 6.83
CA GLU A 26 10.64 -6.38 6.83
C GLU A 26 11.07 -6.77 8.26
N LYS A 27 10.93 -5.85 9.20
CA LYS A 27 11.28 -6.06 10.61
C LYS A 27 10.12 -6.58 11.45
N ASP A 28 8.92 -6.66 10.89
CA ASP A 28 7.71 -7.04 11.62
C ASP A 28 7.45 -8.54 11.41
N GLU A 29 7.69 -9.34 12.46
CA GLU A 29 7.52 -10.79 12.40
C GLU A 29 6.08 -11.22 12.13
N ARG A 30 5.11 -10.34 12.40
CA ARG A 30 3.71 -10.62 12.10
C ARG A 30 3.43 -10.65 10.60
N LEU A 31 4.27 -10.00 9.80
CA LEU A 31 4.03 -9.78 8.37
C LEU A 31 5.11 -10.32 7.45
N ASN A 32 6.37 -10.32 7.88
CA ASN A 32 7.47 -10.57 6.95
C ASN A 32 7.42 -11.96 6.29
N HIS A 33 6.81 -12.93 6.95
CA HIS A 33 6.63 -14.27 6.38
C HIS A 33 5.68 -14.30 5.18
N LEU A 34 4.84 -13.28 5.01
CA LEU A 34 3.94 -13.17 3.87
C LEU A 34 4.65 -12.69 2.60
N PHE A 35 5.90 -12.27 2.72
CA PHE A 35 6.69 -11.71 1.63
C PHE A 35 7.96 -12.54 1.43
N PRO A 36 7.83 -13.79 0.91
CA PRO A 36 8.97 -14.71 0.82
C PRO A 36 10.01 -14.32 -0.23
N GLY A 37 9.71 -13.33 -1.04
CA GLY A 37 10.58 -12.91 -2.13
C GLY A 37 11.31 -11.61 -1.84
N ASP A 38 11.58 -10.89 -2.92
CA ASP A 38 12.34 -9.66 -2.93
C ASP A 38 11.45 -8.47 -2.55
N PHE A 39 11.76 -7.80 -1.44
CA PHE A 39 11.03 -6.61 -1.02
C PHE A 39 11.16 -5.46 -2.04
N ALA A 40 12.26 -5.40 -2.78
CA ALA A 40 12.41 -4.37 -3.81
C ALA A 40 11.34 -4.51 -4.89
N GLU A 41 11.06 -5.73 -5.32
CA GLU A 41 10.02 -5.99 -6.32
C GLU A 41 8.63 -5.73 -5.74
N THR A 42 8.39 -6.15 -4.50
CA THR A 42 7.12 -5.91 -3.81
C THR A 42 6.88 -4.39 -3.68
N SER A 43 7.91 -3.64 -3.30
CA SER A 43 7.83 -2.20 -3.18
C SER A 43 7.54 -1.54 -4.53
N ARG A 44 8.18 -2.01 -5.59
CA ARG A 44 7.96 -1.51 -6.95
C ARG A 44 6.50 -1.67 -7.38
N LYS A 45 5.94 -2.85 -7.17
CA LYS A 45 4.54 -3.12 -7.50
C LYS A 45 3.59 -2.25 -6.68
N GLN A 46 3.88 -2.05 -5.41
CA GLN A 46 3.06 -1.22 -4.54
C GLN A 46 3.10 0.24 -4.96
N LYS A 47 4.28 0.73 -5.37
CA LYS A 47 4.42 2.09 -5.89
C LYS A 47 3.56 2.29 -7.13
N GLN A 48 3.58 1.33 -8.04
CA GLN A 48 2.76 1.37 -9.24
C GLN A 48 1.28 1.34 -8.90
N PHE A 49 0.89 0.45 -7.99
CA PHE A 49 -0.50 0.30 -7.60
C PHE A 49 -1.03 1.57 -6.92
N LEU A 50 -0.32 2.12 -5.95
CA LEU A 50 -0.78 3.31 -5.24
C LEU A 50 -0.78 4.55 -6.14
N THR A 51 0.14 4.65 -7.09
CA THR A 51 0.10 5.73 -8.08
C THR A 51 -1.24 5.71 -8.81
N GLN A 52 -1.62 4.56 -9.34
CA GLN A 52 -2.88 4.36 -10.05
C GLN A 52 -4.09 4.56 -9.13
N PHE A 53 -4.03 3.97 -7.94
CA PHE A 53 -5.10 4.01 -6.94
C PHE A 53 -5.46 5.44 -6.55
N LEU A 54 -4.46 6.32 -6.49
CA LEU A 54 -4.63 7.72 -6.09
C LEU A 54 -4.90 8.67 -7.26
N GLY A 55 -5.16 8.13 -8.44
CA GLY A 55 -5.56 8.91 -9.60
C GLY A 55 -4.44 9.29 -10.55
N GLY A 56 -3.25 8.75 -10.35
CA GLY A 56 -2.14 8.94 -11.29
C GLY A 56 -2.25 8.02 -12.50
N PRO A 57 -1.18 7.94 -13.30
CA PRO A 57 -1.18 7.07 -14.50
C PRO A 57 -1.42 5.59 -14.15
N ASN A 58 -2.05 4.86 -15.06
CA ASN A 58 -2.41 3.44 -14.87
C ASN A 58 -1.21 2.50 -15.05
N ILE A 59 -0.09 2.82 -14.43
CA ILE A 59 1.16 2.08 -14.64
C ILE A 59 1.12 0.65 -14.10
N TYR A 60 0.32 0.38 -13.06
CA TYR A 60 0.17 -0.98 -12.56
C TYR A 60 -0.58 -1.84 -13.59
N THR A 61 -1.73 -1.36 -14.06
CA THR A 61 -2.55 -2.11 -15.01
C THR A 61 -1.82 -2.31 -16.34
N GLU A 62 -1.06 -1.32 -16.78
CA GLU A 62 -0.29 -1.44 -18.02
C GLU A 62 0.77 -2.54 -17.96
N GLU A 63 1.41 -2.74 -16.82
CA GLU A 63 2.44 -3.76 -16.68
C GLU A 63 1.89 -5.12 -16.22
N HIS A 64 0.91 -5.12 -15.31
CA HIS A 64 0.47 -6.34 -14.62
C HIS A 64 -0.97 -6.76 -14.93
N GLY A 65 -1.72 -5.95 -15.66
CA GLY A 65 -3.13 -6.17 -15.90
C GLY A 65 -3.98 -5.67 -14.73
N HIS A 66 -5.26 -6.05 -14.73
CA HIS A 66 -6.20 -5.63 -13.69
C HIS A 66 -5.69 -6.03 -12.29
N PRO A 67 -5.75 -5.14 -11.28
CA PRO A 67 -5.21 -5.44 -9.96
C PRO A 67 -5.73 -6.72 -9.32
N MET A 68 -7.04 -6.96 -9.30
CA MET A 68 -7.64 -8.18 -8.75
C MET A 68 -7.01 -8.57 -7.39
N LEU A 69 -6.95 -7.62 -6.47
CA LEU A 69 -6.17 -7.75 -5.24
C LEU A 69 -6.55 -8.97 -4.40
N ARG A 70 -7.84 -9.20 -4.21
CA ARG A 70 -8.28 -10.34 -3.41
C ARG A 70 -7.81 -11.66 -4.02
N LYS A 71 -7.94 -11.82 -5.34
CA LYS A 71 -7.50 -13.03 -6.03
C LYS A 71 -5.99 -13.22 -5.90
N ARG A 72 -5.21 -12.14 -5.99
CA ARG A 72 -3.75 -12.22 -5.89
C ARG A 72 -3.27 -12.59 -4.49
N HIS A 73 -4.11 -12.39 -3.46
CA HIS A 73 -3.78 -12.71 -2.08
C HIS A 73 -4.38 -14.01 -1.58
N ILE A 74 -5.13 -14.72 -2.40
CA ILE A 74 -5.87 -15.91 -1.95
C ILE A 74 -4.96 -17.03 -1.46
N ASP A 75 -3.74 -17.11 -1.98
CA ASP A 75 -2.76 -18.11 -1.59
C ASP A 75 -2.08 -17.82 -0.25
N PHE A 76 -2.33 -16.63 0.31
CA PHE A 76 -1.76 -16.22 1.59
C PHE A 76 -2.86 -16.30 2.66
N THR A 77 -2.50 -16.77 3.85
CA THR A 77 -3.43 -16.74 4.98
C THR A 77 -3.38 -15.37 5.60
N ILE A 78 -4.45 -14.60 5.40
CA ILE A 78 -4.57 -13.24 5.93
C ILE A 78 -5.73 -13.21 6.90
N THR A 79 -5.42 -13.13 8.20
CA THR A 79 -6.41 -12.99 9.26
C THR A 79 -6.51 -11.53 9.66
N GLU A 80 -7.42 -11.22 10.60
CA GLU A 80 -7.50 -9.87 11.16
C GLU A 80 -6.20 -9.47 11.82
N PHE A 81 -5.43 -10.43 12.34
CA PHE A 81 -4.14 -10.17 12.97
C PHE A 81 -3.14 -9.58 11.97
N GLU A 82 -2.99 -10.19 10.79
CA GLU A 82 -2.08 -9.68 9.75
C GLU A 82 -2.59 -8.38 9.16
N ARG A 83 -3.91 -8.27 8.96
CA ARG A 83 -4.51 -7.02 8.49
C ARG A 83 -4.19 -5.86 9.44
N ASP A 84 -4.38 -6.08 10.73
CA ASP A 84 -4.15 -5.04 11.74
C ASP A 84 -2.67 -4.65 11.79
N ALA A 85 -1.77 -5.63 11.70
CA ALA A 85 -0.33 -5.37 11.64
C ALA A 85 0.04 -4.53 10.41
N TRP A 86 -0.53 -4.84 9.26
CA TRP A 86 -0.29 -4.10 8.03
C TRP A 86 -0.75 -2.64 8.16
N LEU A 87 -1.96 -2.46 8.69
CA LEU A 87 -2.53 -1.12 8.86
C LEU A 87 -1.73 -0.29 9.88
N GLU A 88 -1.26 -0.91 10.94
CA GLU A 88 -0.43 -0.26 11.95
C GLU A 88 0.86 0.28 11.32
N ASN A 89 1.53 -0.53 10.53
CA ASN A 89 2.75 -0.10 9.83
C ASN A 89 2.46 0.98 8.80
N MET A 90 1.36 0.85 8.08
CA MET A 90 0.96 1.85 7.08
C MET A 90 0.62 3.19 7.74
N GLN A 91 -0.08 3.17 8.88
CA GLN A 91 -0.38 4.39 9.62
C GLN A 91 0.90 5.10 10.05
N THR A 92 1.86 4.33 10.55
CA THR A 92 3.16 4.87 10.96
C THR A 92 3.87 5.53 9.77
N ALA A 93 3.87 4.87 8.62
CA ALA A 93 4.53 5.39 7.43
C ALA A 93 3.85 6.66 6.91
N ILE A 94 2.52 6.69 6.90
CA ILE A 94 1.75 7.86 6.46
C ILE A 94 1.99 9.03 7.40
N ASN A 95 1.99 8.79 8.71
CA ASN A 95 2.22 9.85 9.69
C ASN A 95 3.63 10.44 9.55
N ARG A 96 4.62 9.59 9.30
CA ARG A 96 6.00 10.05 9.10
C ARG A 96 6.14 10.88 7.83
N ALA A 97 5.39 10.53 6.79
CA ALA A 97 5.47 11.23 5.50
C ALA A 97 4.96 12.68 5.58
N ALA A 98 4.12 12.99 6.56
CA ALA A 98 3.57 14.33 6.78
C ALA A 98 2.95 14.93 5.51
N PHE A 99 2.08 14.17 4.85
CA PHE A 99 1.37 14.62 3.66
C PHE A 99 0.49 15.85 3.95
N PRO A 100 0.12 16.62 2.92
CA PRO A 100 -0.78 17.76 3.12
C PRO A 100 -2.02 17.37 3.91
N GLN A 101 -2.56 18.34 4.65
CA GLN A 101 -3.67 18.13 5.59
C GLN A 101 -4.84 17.37 4.94
N GLY A 102 -5.27 16.31 5.62
CA GLY A 102 -6.41 15.48 5.20
C GLY A 102 -6.08 14.41 4.18
N VAL A 103 -4.99 14.53 3.43
CA VAL A 103 -4.64 13.56 2.39
C VAL A 103 -4.18 12.23 2.99
N GLY A 104 -3.39 12.30 4.06
CA GLY A 104 -2.95 11.09 4.77
C GLY A 104 -4.13 10.31 5.35
N ASP A 105 -5.07 11.00 5.98
CA ASP A 105 -6.26 10.37 6.54
C ASP A 105 -7.13 9.74 5.45
N TYR A 106 -7.29 10.42 4.33
CA TYR A 106 -8.01 9.91 3.19
C TYR A 106 -7.37 8.62 2.65
N LEU A 107 -6.06 8.65 2.47
CA LEU A 107 -5.32 7.49 1.98
C LEU A 107 -5.45 6.31 2.95
N PHE A 108 -5.25 6.56 4.24
CA PHE A 108 -5.33 5.51 5.25
C PHE A 108 -6.71 4.87 5.27
N GLU A 109 -7.78 5.67 5.24
CA GLU A 109 -9.15 5.15 5.28
C GLU A 109 -9.45 4.29 4.06
N ARG A 110 -9.01 4.71 2.88
CA ARG A 110 -9.20 3.92 1.67
C ARG A 110 -8.42 2.60 1.73
N LEU A 111 -7.19 2.65 2.23
CA LEU A 111 -6.37 1.44 2.38
C LEU A 111 -6.95 0.50 3.44
N ARG A 112 -7.55 1.05 4.50
CA ARG A 112 -8.23 0.24 5.52
C ARG A 112 -9.37 -0.56 4.90
N LEU A 113 -10.19 0.08 4.08
CA LEU A 113 -11.28 -0.61 3.39
C LEU A 113 -10.75 -1.69 2.45
N THR A 114 -9.68 -1.39 1.71
CA THR A 114 -9.06 -2.36 0.81
C THR A 114 -8.48 -3.54 1.60
N ALA A 115 -7.79 -3.27 2.70
CA ALA A 115 -7.20 -4.32 3.54
C ALA A 115 -8.26 -5.25 4.14
N ASN A 116 -9.42 -4.71 4.50
CA ASN A 116 -10.52 -5.53 5.01
C ASN A 116 -10.99 -6.57 3.99
N HIS A 117 -10.90 -6.26 2.69
CA HIS A 117 -11.26 -7.20 1.63
C HIS A 117 -10.22 -8.31 1.44
N MET A 118 -9.01 -8.14 1.97
CA MET A 118 -7.94 -9.15 1.84
C MET A 118 -8.03 -10.22 2.91
N VAL A 119 -8.74 -9.98 4.01
CA VAL A 119 -8.94 -10.97 5.07
C VAL A 119 -9.67 -12.19 4.49
N ASN A 120 -9.06 -13.37 4.63
CA ASN A 120 -9.57 -14.61 4.04
C ASN A 120 -9.58 -15.79 5.01
N SER A 121 -9.32 -15.53 6.28
CA SER A 121 -9.29 -16.59 7.31
C SER A 121 -9.79 -16.09 8.65
#